data_092c23c3049bfcd782669b16657b926d
#
_entry.id   092c23c3049bfcd782669b16657b926d
#
_cell.length_a   1.000
_cell.length_b   1.000
_cell.length_c   1.000
_cell.angle_alpha   90.00
_cell.angle_beta   90.00
_cell.angle_gamma   90.00
#
_symmetry.space_group_name_H-M   'P 1'
#
loop_
_entity.id
_entity.type
_entity.pdbx_description
1 polymer ?
#
loop_
_entity_poly.entity_id
_entity_poly.type
_entity_poly.pdbx_seq_one_letter_code
_entity_poly.pdbx_strand_id
1 'polypeptide(L)'
;HRTVGENAAYGLKLRGMNRSDRERRAEEALGMVGLAGWGGSMPGELSGGMRQRVGLARALAAGTEILLMDEAFSALDPLIRREMQDQLLELQAKLGKTIVFITHDLNESMRLGDRIAMMRDGRIEQIGSSEQILNDPANDYVAQFIQDVDRTRVLTAASVMERPVAVLGADQGPRTAHKLMREHQISSLIVVDRQRNVRGAVTEKDVARAVDRGQDTQDGFVLPAV
;
A
#
# COMPACT_ATOMS: atom_id res chain seq x y z
N HIS A 1 28.05 17.06 -17.57
CA HIS A 1 28.67 16.72 -18.86
C HIS A 1 28.34 15.31 -19.39
N ARG A 2 27.27 14.68 -18.88
CA ARG A 2 26.82 13.35 -19.31
C ARG A 2 25.34 13.38 -19.68
N THR A 3 24.97 12.66 -20.73
CA THR A 3 23.57 12.49 -21.10
C THR A 3 22.81 11.67 -20.04
N VAL A 4 21.50 11.63 -20.15
CA VAL A 4 20.61 10.80 -19.32
C VAL A 4 20.99 9.32 -19.40
N GLY A 5 21.21 8.80 -20.61
CA GLY A 5 21.66 7.42 -20.84
C GLY A 5 23.04 7.13 -20.24
N GLU A 6 23.99 8.06 -20.39
CA GLU A 6 25.30 7.92 -19.76
C GLU A 6 25.28 7.97 -18.25
N ASN A 7 24.33 8.73 -17.65
CA ASN A 7 24.06 8.72 -16.21
C ASN A 7 23.49 7.38 -15.76
N ALA A 8 22.49 6.86 -16.44
CA ALA A 8 21.90 5.54 -16.14
C ALA A 8 22.95 4.42 -16.29
N ALA A 9 23.81 4.48 -17.32
CA ALA A 9 24.87 3.50 -17.59
C ALA A 9 26.09 3.62 -16.67
N TYR A 10 26.18 4.64 -15.82
CA TYR A 10 27.44 4.98 -15.14
C TYR A 10 27.97 3.86 -14.24
N GLY A 11 27.11 3.26 -13.41
CA GLY A 11 27.49 2.15 -12.54
C GLY A 11 28.00 0.91 -13.32
N LEU A 12 27.39 0.66 -14.48
CA LEU A 12 27.80 -0.44 -15.37
C LEU A 12 29.17 -0.17 -16.03
N LYS A 13 29.46 1.09 -16.37
CA LYS A 13 30.76 1.51 -16.86
C LYS A 13 31.86 1.25 -15.83
N LEU A 14 31.61 1.57 -14.56
CA LEU A 14 32.60 1.33 -13.50
C LEU A 14 32.88 -0.16 -13.27
N ARG A 15 31.91 -1.03 -13.57
CA ARG A 15 32.07 -2.49 -13.51
C ARG A 15 32.72 -3.10 -14.73
N GLY A 16 33.19 -2.28 -15.68
CA GLY A 16 33.88 -2.76 -16.87
C GLY A 16 32.99 -3.36 -17.95
N MET A 17 31.65 -3.16 -17.85
CA MET A 17 30.72 -3.69 -18.87
C MET A 17 31.00 -3.04 -20.25
N ASN A 18 30.94 -3.84 -21.32
CA ASN A 18 31.11 -3.34 -22.67
C ASN A 18 30.02 -2.30 -23.04
N ARG A 19 30.30 -1.50 -24.07
CA ARG A 19 29.47 -0.35 -24.41
C ARG A 19 28.05 -0.74 -24.82
N SER A 20 27.91 -1.73 -25.66
CA SER A 20 26.63 -2.16 -26.21
C SER A 20 25.68 -2.66 -25.06
N ASP A 21 26.19 -3.53 -24.19
CA ASP A 21 25.39 -4.08 -23.09
C ASP A 21 24.99 -3.02 -22.07
N ARG A 22 25.89 -2.07 -21.75
CA ARG A 22 25.52 -1.01 -20.78
C ARG A 22 24.52 -0.03 -21.36
N GLU A 23 24.62 0.32 -22.69
CA GLU A 23 23.64 1.18 -23.35
C GLU A 23 22.26 0.51 -23.39
N ARG A 24 22.18 -0.77 -23.72
CA ARG A 24 20.95 -1.55 -23.68
C ARG A 24 20.34 -1.59 -22.30
N ARG A 25 21.11 -1.93 -21.26
CA ARG A 25 20.61 -1.99 -19.86
C ARG A 25 20.19 -0.62 -19.34
N ALA A 26 20.88 0.44 -19.73
CA ALA A 26 20.51 1.80 -19.37
C ALA A 26 19.17 2.20 -20.00
N GLU A 27 18.94 1.87 -21.28
CA GLU A 27 17.68 2.15 -21.96
C GLU A 27 16.52 1.32 -21.37
N GLU A 28 16.74 0.03 -21.07
CA GLU A 28 15.78 -0.80 -20.35
C GLU A 28 15.40 -0.18 -19.00
N ALA A 29 16.39 0.28 -18.21
CA ALA A 29 16.13 0.91 -16.92
C ALA A 29 15.42 2.27 -17.05
N LEU A 30 15.75 3.07 -18.06
CA LEU A 30 15.03 4.30 -18.37
C LEU A 30 13.58 4.02 -18.77
N GLY A 31 13.34 2.96 -19.54
CA GLY A 31 11.98 2.50 -19.88
C GLY A 31 11.16 2.14 -18.65
N MET A 32 11.75 1.42 -17.67
CA MET A 32 11.08 1.04 -16.42
C MET A 32 10.59 2.23 -15.60
N VAL A 33 11.27 3.39 -15.71
CA VAL A 33 10.89 4.61 -14.98
C VAL A 33 10.17 5.64 -15.86
N GLY A 34 9.68 5.22 -17.04
CA GLY A 34 8.90 6.08 -17.93
C GLY A 34 9.73 7.14 -18.67
N LEU A 35 11.03 6.91 -18.86
CA LEU A 35 11.95 7.78 -19.57
C LEU A 35 12.51 7.15 -20.87
N ALA A 36 11.76 6.23 -21.50
CA ALA A 36 12.14 5.67 -22.80
C ALA A 36 12.35 6.79 -23.83
N GLY A 37 13.44 6.72 -24.60
CA GLY A 37 13.80 7.72 -25.61
C GLY A 37 14.49 8.98 -25.10
N TRP A 38 14.61 9.18 -23.77
CA TRP A 38 15.30 10.35 -23.19
C TRP A 38 16.81 10.14 -23.02
N GLY A 39 17.35 9.00 -23.42
CA GLY A 39 18.76 8.64 -23.20
C GLY A 39 19.76 9.64 -23.79
N GLY A 40 19.42 10.31 -24.91
CA GLY A 40 20.25 11.32 -25.56
C GLY A 40 20.22 12.72 -24.95
N SER A 41 19.20 13.01 -24.13
CA SER A 41 18.99 14.34 -23.56
C SER A 41 19.98 14.65 -22.42
N MET A 42 20.17 15.94 -22.16
CA MET A 42 20.98 16.41 -21.04
C MET A 42 20.12 16.57 -19.77
N PRO A 43 20.67 16.35 -18.56
CA PRO A 43 19.91 16.50 -17.31
C PRO A 43 19.29 17.88 -17.12
N GLY A 44 19.84 18.93 -17.73
CA GLY A 44 19.29 20.30 -17.69
C GLY A 44 17.97 20.47 -18.47
N GLU A 45 17.68 19.56 -19.38
CA GLU A 45 16.44 19.56 -20.19
C GLU A 45 15.27 18.86 -19.48
N LEU A 46 15.53 18.23 -18.31
CA LEU A 46 14.58 17.44 -17.56
C LEU A 46 13.94 18.24 -16.41
N SER A 47 12.68 17.96 -16.11
CA SER A 47 12.03 18.42 -14.88
C SER A 47 12.70 17.81 -13.62
N GLY A 48 12.39 18.35 -12.43
CA GLY A 48 12.88 17.80 -11.16
C GLY A 48 12.54 16.32 -10.98
N GLY A 49 11.29 15.97 -11.22
CA GLY A 49 10.83 14.57 -11.14
C GLY A 49 11.51 13.66 -12.18
N MET A 50 11.72 14.14 -13.41
CA MET A 50 12.44 13.36 -14.42
C MET A 50 13.90 13.12 -14.01
N ARG A 51 14.58 14.11 -13.43
CA ARG A 51 15.95 13.91 -12.91
C ARG A 51 16.00 12.85 -11.80
N GLN A 52 15.01 12.84 -10.93
CA GLN A 52 14.89 11.82 -9.89
C GLN A 52 14.71 10.42 -10.49
N ARG A 53 13.86 10.28 -11.51
CA ARG A 53 13.68 9.03 -12.26
C ARG A 53 14.98 8.56 -12.93
N VAL A 54 15.82 9.47 -13.43
CA VAL A 54 17.17 9.12 -13.94
C VAL A 54 18.05 8.54 -12.82
N GLY A 55 17.98 9.09 -11.60
CA GLY A 55 18.65 8.55 -10.42
C GLY A 55 18.21 7.12 -10.10
N LEU A 56 16.91 6.87 -10.15
CA LEU A 56 16.33 5.54 -9.96
C LEU A 56 16.74 4.58 -11.08
N ALA A 57 16.67 5.00 -12.36
CA ALA A 57 17.12 4.20 -13.49
C ALA A 57 18.60 3.81 -13.37
N ARG A 58 19.47 4.72 -12.91
CA ARG A 58 20.89 4.44 -12.66
C ARG A 58 21.09 3.34 -11.62
N ALA A 59 20.31 3.35 -10.55
CA ALA A 59 20.36 2.32 -9.51
C ALA A 59 19.83 0.97 -10.03
N LEU A 60 18.74 0.99 -10.78
CA LEU A 60 18.14 -0.21 -11.38
C LEU A 60 19.04 -0.86 -12.45
N ALA A 61 19.65 -0.06 -13.32
CA ALA A 61 20.56 -0.53 -14.34
C ALA A 61 21.73 -1.34 -13.73
N ALA A 62 22.17 -0.99 -12.52
CA ALA A 62 23.21 -1.70 -11.80
C ALA A 62 22.84 -3.16 -11.47
N GLY A 63 21.56 -3.51 -11.47
CA GLY A 63 21.07 -4.88 -11.29
C GLY A 63 21.29 -5.48 -9.90
N THR A 64 21.48 -4.65 -8.86
CA THR A 64 21.67 -5.10 -7.48
C THR A 64 20.39 -5.68 -6.90
N GLU A 65 20.49 -6.65 -5.98
CA GLU A 65 19.35 -7.22 -5.27
C GLU A 65 18.78 -6.27 -4.24
N ILE A 66 19.63 -5.42 -3.65
CA ILE A 66 19.26 -4.43 -2.64
C ILE A 66 19.42 -3.03 -3.25
N LEU A 67 18.40 -2.22 -3.08
CA LEU A 67 18.37 -0.80 -3.47
C LEU A 67 18.36 0.05 -2.20
N LEU A 68 19.36 0.95 -2.07
CA LEU A 68 19.43 1.92 -0.97
C LEU A 68 18.96 3.29 -1.47
N MET A 69 17.98 3.86 -0.80
CA MET A 69 17.40 5.16 -1.13
C MET A 69 17.43 6.05 0.12
N ASP A 70 18.09 7.17 0.04
CA ASP A 70 18.21 8.13 1.13
C ASP A 70 17.50 9.42 0.73
N GLU A 71 16.39 9.73 1.40
CA GLU A 71 15.51 10.90 1.18
C GLU A 71 15.18 11.15 -0.30
N ALA A 72 14.92 10.08 -1.04
CA ALA A 72 14.86 10.12 -2.51
C ALA A 72 13.76 11.04 -3.05
N PHE A 73 12.74 11.40 -2.26
CA PHE A 73 11.60 12.22 -2.70
C PHE A 73 11.46 13.55 -1.94
N SER A 74 12.39 13.88 -1.03
CA SER A 74 12.29 15.05 -0.16
C SER A 74 12.24 16.38 -0.92
N ALA A 75 12.96 16.49 -2.05
CA ALA A 75 13.04 17.70 -2.86
C ALA A 75 11.92 17.84 -3.91
N LEU A 76 10.93 16.94 -3.94
CA LEU A 76 9.83 16.97 -4.90
C LEU A 76 8.60 17.68 -4.30
N ASP A 77 7.84 18.35 -5.18
CA ASP A 77 6.52 18.85 -4.81
C ASP A 77 5.55 17.69 -4.49
N PRO A 78 4.47 17.94 -3.73
CA PRO A 78 3.60 16.88 -3.23
C PRO A 78 2.97 16.00 -4.32
N LEU A 79 2.64 16.57 -5.49
CA LEU A 79 2.02 15.82 -6.58
C LEU A 79 3.00 14.84 -7.21
N ILE A 80 4.16 15.37 -7.63
CA ILE A 80 5.23 14.56 -8.24
C ILE A 80 5.76 13.52 -7.25
N ARG A 81 5.88 13.87 -5.95
CA ARG A 81 6.27 12.93 -4.90
C ARG A 81 5.33 11.73 -4.87
N ARG A 82 4.02 11.98 -4.89
CA ARG A 82 3.02 10.91 -4.87
C ARG A 82 3.11 10.00 -6.10
N GLU A 83 3.27 10.58 -7.29
CA GLU A 83 3.48 9.82 -8.53
C GLU A 83 4.73 8.94 -8.45
N MET A 84 5.83 9.47 -7.90
CA MET A 84 7.08 8.74 -7.74
C MET A 84 6.97 7.59 -6.73
N GLN A 85 6.23 7.78 -5.65
CA GLN A 85 5.92 6.73 -4.66
C GLN A 85 5.10 5.61 -5.29
N ASP A 86 4.04 5.94 -6.04
CA ASP A 86 3.21 4.95 -6.76
C ASP A 86 4.06 4.15 -7.75
N GLN A 87 4.90 4.83 -8.51
CA GLN A 87 5.82 4.20 -9.46
C GLN A 87 6.83 3.28 -8.77
N LEU A 88 7.33 3.66 -7.58
CA LEU A 88 8.24 2.82 -6.80
C LEU A 88 7.56 1.53 -6.32
N LEU A 89 6.31 1.62 -5.85
CA LEU A 89 5.51 0.47 -5.42
C LEU A 89 5.25 -0.49 -6.59
N GLU A 90 4.84 0.03 -7.75
CA GLU A 90 4.65 -0.79 -8.95
C GLU A 90 5.95 -1.48 -9.39
N LEU A 91 7.07 -0.77 -9.32
CA LEU A 91 8.37 -1.28 -9.69
C LEU A 91 8.84 -2.38 -8.72
N GLN A 92 8.65 -2.15 -7.42
CA GLN A 92 8.98 -3.14 -6.39
C GLN A 92 8.18 -4.43 -6.59
N ALA A 93 6.87 -4.32 -6.81
CA ALA A 93 6.00 -5.46 -7.08
C ALA A 93 6.43 -6.26 -8.33
N LYS A 94 6.91 -5.59 -9.38
CA LYS A 94 7.40 -6.23 -10.62
C LYS A 94 8.77 -6.87 -10.47
N LEU A 95 9.66 -6.26 -9.71
CA LEU A 95 11.07 -6.67 -9.63
C LEU A 95 11.40 -7.55 -8.43
N GLY A 96 10.56 -7.56 -7.38
CA GLY A 96 10.76 -8.34 -6.15
C GLY A 96 12.06 -7.98 -5.40
N LYS A 97 12.54 -6.74 -5.55
CA LYS A 97 13.79 -6.30 -4.92
C LYS A 97 13.57 -5.85 -3.48
N THR A 98 14.61 -6.04 -2.66
CA THR A 98 14.66 -5.42 -1.34
C THR A 98 15.05 -3.95 -1.46
N ILE A 99 14.20 -3.07 -0.92
CA ILE A 99 14.47 -1.63 -0.88
C ILE A 99 14.66 -1.21 0.57
N VAL A 100 15.79 -0.58 0.86
CA VAL A 100 16.02 0.12 2.14
C VAL A 100 15.83 1.61 1.85
N PHE A 101 14.76 2.17 2.41
CA PHE A 101 14.31 3.53 2.15
C PHE A 101 14.43 4.38 3.41
N ILE A 102 15.21 5.45 3.37
CA ILE A 102 15.35 6.40 4.47
C ILE A 102 14.52 7.64 4.16
N THR A 103 13.69 8.02 5.11
CA THR A 103 12.87 9.24 5.05
C THR A 103 12.63 9.80 6.44
N HIS A 104 12.41 11.10 6.53
CA HIS A 104 11.92 11.76 7.74
C HIS A 104 10.39 11.95 7.71
N ASP A 105 9.72 11.61 6.61
CA ASP A 105 8.26 11.69 6.47
C ASP A 105 7.62 10.35 6.87
N LEU A 106 6.93 10.38 8.01
CA LEU A 106 6.27 9.20 8.56
C LEU A 106 5.17 8.64 7.62
N ASN A 107 4.38 9.53 6.97
CA ASN A 107 3.34 9.09 6.04
C ASN A 107 3.95 8.36 4.82
N GLU A 108 5.12 8.82 4.39
CA GLU A 108 5.88 8.15 3.33
C GLU A 108 6.35 6.76 3.77
N SER A 109 6.93 6.63 4.96
CA SER A 109 7.36 5.34 5.50
C SER A 109 6.20 4.37 5.70
N MET A 110 5.04 4.87 6.20
CA MET A 110 3.82 4.07 6.39
C MET A 110 3.22 3.57 5.07
N ARG A 111 3.38 4.36 4.00
CA ARG A 111 2.85 4.02 2.67
C ARG A 111 3.72 3.04 1.91
N LEU A 112 5.05 3.20 2.00
CA LEU A 112 6.02 2.47 1.17
C LEU A 112 6.57 1.23 1.86
N GLY A 113 6.66 1.22 3.19
CA GLY A 113 7.36 0.20 3.94
C GLY A 113 6.50 -1.00 4.33
N ASP A 114 6.92 -2.21 3.95
CA ASP A 114 6.40 -3.45 4.55
C ASP A 114 6.80 -3.53 6.03
N ARG A 115 8.01 -3.03 6.34
CA ARG A 115 8.53 -2.89 7.70
C ARG A 115 9.18 -1.52 7.88
N ILE A 116 8.92 -0.90 9.02
CA ILE A 116 9.41 0.42 9.38
C ILE A 116 10.31 0.28 10.59
N ALA A 117 11.52 0.86 10.51
CA ALA A 117 12.42 1.01 11.63
C ALA A 117 12.41 2.48 12.06
N MET A 118 11.84 2.78 13.23
CA MET A 118 11.90 4.12 13.82
C MET A 118 13.21 4.29 14.56
N MET A 119 13.91 5.38 14.28
CA MET A 119 15.23 5.65 14.82
C MET A 119 15.27 6.99 15.57
N ARG A 120 16.00 7.02 16.66
CA ARG A 120 16.32 8.22 17.42
C ARG A 120 17.76 8.17 17.90
N ASP A 121 18.50 9.25 17.73
CA ASP A 121 19.90 9.39 18.22
C ASP A 121 20.80 8.20 17.81
N GLY A 122 20.63 7.69 16.58
CA GLY A 122 21.41 6.58 16.05
C GLY A 122 21.02 5.20 16.59
N ARG A 123 19.90 5.10 17.35
CA ARG A 123 19.38 3.83 17.89
C ARG A 123 18.01 3.53 17.31
N ILE A 124 17.69 2.24 17.19
CA ILE A 124 16.38 1.78 16.78
C ILE A 124 15.48 1.77 18.02
N GLU A 125 14.37 2.51 17.96
CA GLU A 125 13.35 2.57 19.01
C GLU A 125 12.31 1.48 18.83
N GLN A 126 11.87 1.25 17.56
CA GLN A 126 10.91 0.21 17.24
C GLN A 126 11.06 -0.25 15.79
N ILE A 127 10.80 -1.54 15.54
CA ILE A 127 10.65 -2.08 14.19
C ILE A 127 9.33 -2.85 14.12
N GLY A 128 8.52 -2.54 13.11
CA GLY A 128 7.24 -3.22 12.91
C GLY A 128 6.61 -2.90 11.56
N SER A 129 5.44 -3.48 11.29
CA SER A 129 4.55 -3.01 10.23
C SER A 129 3.94 -1.67 10.64
N SER A 130 3.37 -0.95 9.66
CA SER A 130 2.61 0.29 9.93
C SER A 130 1.54 0.07 11.00
N GLU A 131 0.81 -1.04 10.93
CA GLU A 131 -0.22 -1.41 11.89
C GLU A 131 0.33 -1.65 13.31
N GLN A 132 1.44 -2.37 13.43
CA GLN A 132 2.08 -2.63 14.73
C GLN A 132 2.55 -1.32 15.38
N ILE A 133 3.15 -0.42 14.62
CA ILE A 133 3.62 0.87 15.13
C ILE A 133 2.47 1.76 15.58
N LEU A 134 1.34 1.77 14.82
CA LEU A 134 0.17 2.59 15.15
C LEU A 134 -0.63 2.07 16.34
N ASN A 135 -0.70 0.75 16.53
CA ASN A 135 -1.55 0.13 17.55
C ASN A 135 -0.80 -0.18 18.84
N ASP A 136 0.50 -0.44 18.77
CA ASP A 136 1.35 -0.83 19.91
C ASP A 136 2.69 -0.08 19.89
N PRO A 137 2.69 1.25 20.14
CA PRO A 137 3.91 2.03 20.19
C PRO A 137 4.79 1.60 21.39
N ALA A 138 6.06 1.31 21.12
CA ALA A 138 7.00 0.76 22.11
C ALA A 138 7.33 1.72 23.27
N ASN A 139 7.19 3.03 23.08
CA ASN A 139 7.44 4.05 24.08
C ASN A 139 6.76 5.38 23.76
N ASP A 140 6.83 6.35 24.68
CA ASP A 140 6.22 7.67 24.55
C ASP A 140 6.74 8.45 23.34
N TYR A 141 8.00 8.27 22.97
CA TYR A 141 8.56 8.91 21.78
C TYR A 141 7.87 8.43 20.51
N VAL A 142 7.73 7.12 20.35
CA VAL A 142 7.01 6.53 19.21
C VAL A 142 5.56 6.98 19.23
N ALA A 143 4.89 6.92 20.39
CA ALA A 143 3.50 7.34 20.54
C ALA A 143 3.30 8.81 20.12
N GLN A 144 4.20 9.72 20.53
CA GLN A 144 4.16 11.13 20.16
C GLN A 144 4.40 11.32 18.65
N PHE A 145 5.35 10.57 18.08
CA PHE A 145 5.72 10.71 16.68
C PHE A 145 4.59 10.29 15.72
N ILE A 146 3.74 9.33 16.13
CA ILE A 146 2.61 8.85 15.34
C ILE A 146 1.30 9.61 15.56
N GLN A 147 1.24 10.60 16.47
CA GLN A 147 0.02 11.35 16.78
C GLN A 147 -0.61 12.02 15.57
N ASP A 148 0.23 12.57 14.68
CA ASP A 148 -0.22 13.33 13.50
C ASP A 148 -0.44 12.45 12.25
N VAL A 149 -0.33 11.13 12.38
CA VAL A 149 -0.57 10.21 11.26
C VAL A 149 -2.05 10.12 10.96
N ASP A 150 -2.40 10.38 9.72
CA ASP A 150 -3.73 10.11 9.20
C ASP A 150 -3.95 8.58 9.08
N ARG A 151 -4.50 7.98 10.12
CA ARG A 151 -4.75 6.54 10.21
C ARG A 151 -5.60 6.01 9.05
N THR A 152 -6.45 6.86 8.45
CA THR A 152 -7.32 6.46 7.34
C THR A 152 -6.53 6.16 6.06
N ARG A 153 -5.32 6.69 5.95
CA ARG A 153 -4.42 6.45 4.79
C ARG A 153 -3.54 5.21 4.95
N VAL A 154 -3.46 4.68 6.16
CA VAL A 154 -2.55 3.57 6.50
C VAL A 154 -3.34 2.29 6.75
N LEU A 155 -4.47 2.39 7.46
CA LEU A 155 -5.28 1.24 7.81
C LEU A 155 -6.05 0.72 6.59
N THR A 156 -6.05 -0.59 6.43
CA THR A 156 -6.86 -1.29 5.43
C THR A 156 -8.13 -1.83 6.09
N ALA A 157 -9.15 -2.14 5.29
CA ALA A 157 -10.33 -2.83 5.82
C ALA A 157 -9.94 -4.13 6.54
N ALA A 158 -8.95 -4.86 6.04
CA ALA A 158 -8.44 -6.08 6.65
C ALA A 158 -7.82 -5.86 8.03
N SER A 159 -7.17 -4.70 8.27
CA SER A 159 -6.50 -4.39 9.54
C SER A 159 -7.45 -3.90 10.64
N VAL A 160 -8.66 -3.44 10.26
CA VAL A 160 -9.67 -2.91 11.21
C VAL A 160 -10.90 -3.80 11.33
N MET A 161 -11.04 -4.81 10.45
CA MET A 161 -12.19 -5.70 10.50
C MET A 161 -12.12 -6.61 11.73
N GLU A 162 -13.26 -6.76 12.38
CA GLU A 162 -13.46 -7.72 13.45
C GLU A 162 -14.27 -8.93 12.94
N ARG A 163 -14.15 -10.03 13.65
CA ARG A 163 -15.00 -11.19 13.36
C ARG A 163 -16.45 -10.83 13.67
N PRO A 164 -17.41 -11.14 12.78
CA PRO A 164 -18.80 -10.87 13.06
C PRO A 164 -19.24 -11.64 14.33
N VAL A 165 -19.89 -10.95 15.23
CA VAL A 165 -20.41 -11.51 16.51
C VAL A 165 -21.39 -12.65 16.24
N ALA A 166 -22.23 -12.47 15.21
CA ALA A 166 -23.17 -13.49 14.73
C ALA A 166 -23.33 -13.38 13.22
N VAL A 167 -23.64 -14.48 12.58
CA VAL A 167 -23.98 -14.57 11.14
C VAL A 167 -25.32 -15.28 10.99
N LEU A 168 -26.07 -14.94 9.93
CA LEU A 168 -27.31 -15.60 9.57
C LEU A 168 -27.03 -16.62 8.43
N GLY A 169 -27.41 -17.87 8.62
CA GLY A 169 -27.34 -18.86 7.55
C GLY A 169 -28.38 -18.58 6.45
N ALA A 170 -28.04 -18.87 5.19
CA ALA A 170 -28.92 -18.65 4.05
C ALA A 170 -30.24 -19.47 4.11
N ASP A 171 -30.31 -20.47 4.96
CA ASP A 171 -31.49 -21.31 5.23
C ASP A 171 -32.31 -20.84 6.43
N GLN A 172 -31.90 -19.76 7.12
CA GLN A 172 -32.57 -19.23 8.31
C GLN A 172 -33.47 -18.03 7.94
N GLY A 173 -34.65 -18.00 8.53
CA GLY A 173 -35.65 -16.97 8.25
C GLY A 173 -35.56 -15.72 9.15
N PRO A 174 -36.46 -14.74 8.93
CA PRO A 174 -36.47 -13.46 9.64
C PRO A 174 -36.61 -13.57 11.16
N ARG A 175 -37.35 -14.58 11.67
CA ARG A 175 -37.51 -14.81 13.11
C ARG A 175 -36.17 -15.17 13.77
N THR A 176 -35.36 -15.99 13.12
CA THR A 176 -34.02 -16.34 13.59
C THR A 176 -33.10 -15.12 13.57
N ALA A 177 -33.16 -14.32 12.49
CA ALA A 177 -32.43 -13.07 12.41
C ALA A 177 -32.77 -12.11 13.56
N HIS A 178 -34.08 -11.90 13.81
CA HIS A 178 -34.54 -11.05 14.90
C HIS A 178 -34.06 -11.54 16.28
N LYS A 179 -34.10 -12.87 16.51
CA LYS A 179 -33.59 -13.46 17.74
C LYS A 179 -32.11 -13.21 17.94
N LEU A 180 -31.25 -13.48 16.91
CA LEU A 180 -29.81 -13.25 16.96
C LEU A 180 -29.48 -11.77 17.19
N MET A 181 -30.18 -10.85 16.52
CA MET A 181 -29.96 -9.41 16.71
C MET A 181 -30.24 -8.98 18.15
N ARG A 182 -31.29 -9.50 18.75
CA ARG A 182 -31.65 -9.20 20.18
C ARG A 182 -30.66 -9.82 21.15
N GLU A 183 -30.30 -11.09 20.98
CA GLU A 183 -29.35 -11.80 21.84
C GLU A 183 -28.00 -11.15 21.89
N HIS A 184 -27.52 -10.68 20.73
CA HIS A 184 -26.20 -10.08 20.58
C HIS A 184 -26.21 -8.54 20.58
N GLN A 185 -27.39 -7.90 20.73
CA GLN A 185 -27.53 -6.42 20.71
C GLN A 185 -26.95 -5.76 19.48
N ILE A 186 -27.15 -6.36 18.31
CA ILE A 186 -26.67 -5.87 17.01
C ILE A 186 -27.81 -5.52 16.08
N SER A 187 -27.65 -4.49 15.26
CA SER A 187 -28.68 -3.97 14.34
C SER A 187 -28.57 -4.52 12.92
N SER A 188 -27.55 -5.34 12.64
CA SER A 188 -27.33 -5.96 11.33
C SER A 188 -26.66 -7.32 11.47
N LEU A 189 -26.92 -8.19 10.48
CA LEU A 189 -26.30 -9.51 10.37
C LEU A 189 -25.79 -9.70 8.96
N ILE A 190 -24.62 -10.34 8.83
CA ILE A 190 -24.10 -10.83 7.56
C ILE A 190 -24.76 -12.19 7.27
N VAL A 191 -25.27 -12.34 6.05
CA VAL A 191 -25.86 -13.59 5.57
C VAL A 191 -24.80 -14.39 4.84
N VAL A 192 -24.65 -15.66 5.21
CA VAL A 192 -23.65 -16.56 4.62
C VAL A 192 -24.32 -17.85 4.11
N ASP A 193 -23.76 -18.43 3.04
CA ASP A 193 -24.13 -19.75 2.59
C ASP A 193 -23.47 -20.87 3.43
N ARG A 194 -23.76 -22.14 3.07
CA ARG A 194 -23.20 -23.31 3.77
C ARG A 194 -21.69 -23.41 3.67
N GLN A 195 -21.06 -22.79 2.65
CA GLN A 195 -19.61 -22.68 2.46
C GLN A 195 -19.02 -21.45 3.17
N ARG A 196 -19.85 -20.68 3.91
CA ARG A 196 -19.50 -19.41 4.58
C ARG A 196 -19.15 -18.27 3.64
N ASN A 197 -19.53 -18.32 2.37
CA ASN A 197 -19.43 -17.17 1.48
C ASN A 197 -20.53 -16.16 1.82
N VAL A 198 -20.17 -14.89 1.78
CA VAL A 198 -21.11 -13.78 2.04
C VAL A 198 -22.12 -13.72 0.88
N ARG A 199 -23.41 -13.75 1.22
CA ARG A 199 -24.54 -13.61 0.29
C ARG A 199 -25.18 -12.23 0.35
N GLY A 200 -25.02 -11.55 1.49
CA GLY A 200 -25.58 -10.23 1.70
C GLY A 200 -25.59 -9.85 3.16
N ALA A 201 -26.38 -8.84 3.47
CA ALA A 201 -26.60 -8.36 4.81
C ALA A 201 -28.10 -8.11 5.07
N VAL A 202 -28.52 -8.16 6.33
CA VAL A 202 -29.87 -7.79 6.76
C VAL A 202 -29.79 -6.76 7.87
N THR A 203 -30.69 -5.79 7.85
CA THR A 203 -30.81 -4.82 8.93
C THR A 203 -32.04 -5.12 9.80
N GLU A 204 -32.05 -4.59 11.01
CA GLU A 204 -33.19 -4.72 11.93
C GLU A 204 -34.51 -4.26 11.28
N LYS A 205 -34.47 -3.17 10.47
CA LYS A 205 -35.65 -2.65 9.77
C LYS A 205 -36.18 -3.63 8.73
N ASP A 206 -35.29 -4.31 8.00
CA ASP A 206 -35.70 -5.27 6.98
C ASP A 206 -36.27 -6.53 7.61
N VAL A 207 -35.63 -6.98 8.69
CA VAL A 207 -36.12 -8.11 9.50
C VAL A 207 -37.50 -7.83 10.12
N ALA A 208 -37.69 -6.66 10.72
CA ALA A 208 -38.98 -6.27 11.30
C ALA A 208 -40.10 -6.29 10.24
N ARG A 209 -39.84 -5.67 9.06
CA ARG A 209 -40.79 -5.69 7.93
C ARG A 209 -41.12 -7.09 7.44
N ALA A 210 -40.13 -7.98 7.40
CA ALA A 210 -40.32 -9.35 6.95
C ALA A 210 -41.17 -10.16 7.99
N VAL A 211 -40.92 -9.96 9.27
CA VAL A 211 -41.72 -10.57 10.36
C VAL A 211 -43.17 -10.09 10.32
N ASP A 212 -43.40 -8.78 10.16
CA ASP A 212 -44.74 -8.18 10.07
C ASP A 212 -45.55 -8.70 8.86
N ARG A 213 -44.85 -9.01 7.77
CA ARG A 213 -45.43 -9.60 6.56
C ARG A 213 -45.62 -11.12 6.62
N GLY A 214 -45.25 -11.75 7.72
CA GLY A 214 -45.33 -13.20 7.91
C GLY A 214 -44.37 -13.99 6.95
N GLN A 215 -43.27 -13.40 6.53
CA GLN A 215 -42.32 -14.09 5.68
C GLN A 215 -41.50 -15.10 6.51
N ASP A 216 -41.42 -16.32 6.04
CA ASP A 216 -40.68 -17.40 6.69
C ASP A 216 -39.30 -17.67 5.99
N THR A 217 -39.07 -17.09 4.81
CA THR A 217 -37.85 -17.26 4.00
C THR A 217 -37.07 -15.95 3.87
N GLN A 218 -35.84 -16.04 3.37
CA GLN A 218 -34.99 -14.87 3.14
C GLN A 218 -35.33 -14.06 1.89
N ASP A 219 -36.23 -14.55 1.06
CA ASP A 219 -36.58 -13.89 -0.19
C ASP A 219 -37.16 -12.49 0.06
N GLY A 220 -36.45 -11.50 -0.44
CA GLY A 220 -36.88 -10.09 -0.44
C GLY A 220 -36.51 -9.24 0.79
N PHE A 221 -35.75 -9.76 1.79
CA PHE A 221 -35.26 -8.94 2.90
C PHE A 221 -33.73 -8.90 3.05
N VAL A 222 -33.00 -9.72 2.30
CA VAL A 222 -31.53 -9.72 2.30
C VAL A 222 -31.03 -8.74 1.24
N LEU A 223 -30.24 -7.76 1.65
CA LEU A 223 -29.53 -6.88 0.75
C LEU A 223 -28.35 -7.67 0.11
N PRO A 224 -28.22 -7.70 -1.22
CA PRO A 224 -27.14 -8.44 -1.86
C PRO A 224 -25.78 -7.90 -1.44
N ALA A 225 -24.77 -8.77 -1.41
CA ALA A 225 -23.38 -8.34 -1.29
C ALA A 225 -22.98 -7.57 -2.58
N VAL A 226 -22.35 -6.41 -2.41
CA VAL A 226 -21.81 -5.59 -3.49
C VAL A 226 -20.47 -6.13 -3.93
#